data_deb0709acba7064e1dc62eccc9f4a819
#
_entry.id   deb0709acba7064e1dc62eccc9f4a819
#
_cell.length_a   1.000
_cell.length_b   1.000
_cell.length_c   1.000
_cell.angle_alpha   90.00
_cell.angle_beta   90.00
_cell.angle_gamma   90.00
#
_symmetry.space_group_name_H-M   'P 1'
#
loop_
_entity.id
_entity.type
_entity.pdbx_description
1 polymer ?
#
loop_
_entity_poly.entity_id
_entity_poly.type
_entity_poly.pdbx_seq_one_letter_code
_entity_poly.pdbx_strand_id
1 'polypeptide(L)'
;MLDPEEGLNWIDVGSGAGFPGLVLKIACPELNVTLVEAAEKKVTFLHHMIGSLSLTGISVIHDRLERLTGSTWEKRFDLLTSRALNPLLVLDKGKPLVLPGGKILFFQARPDRTVWEHRLEEYPGVLLERMAPVSLPFSDTPRTLVLLKVA
;
A
#
# COMPACT_ATOMS: atom_id res chain seq x y z
N MET A 1 -7.64 10.75 8.37
CA MET A 1 -8.22 9.51 7.81
C MET A 1 -8.19 9.69 6.31
N LEU A 2 -7.86 8.65 5.54
CA LEU A 2 -8.01 8.69 4.09
C LEU A 2 -9.50 8.45 3.84
N ASP A 3 -10.22 9.45 3.36
CA ASP A 3 -11.57 9.24 2.88
C ASP A 3 -11.47 8.53 1.53
N PRO A 4 -12.07 7.35 1.36
CA PRO A 4 -12.10 6.69 0.07
C PRO A 4 -12.98 7.51 -0.88
N GLU A 5 -12.33 8.29 -1.74
CA GLU A 5 -13.03 8.98 -2.82
C GLU A 5 -13.41 7.99 -3.91
N GLU A 6 -14.56 8.19 -4.54
CA GLU A 6 -14.99 7.39 -5.70
C GLU A 6 -13.92 7.42 -6.78
N GLY A 7 -13.53 6.23 -7.26
CA GLY A 7 -12.55 6.08 -8.34
C GLY A 7 -11.09 6.15 -7.95
N LEU A 8 -10.76 6.19 -6.66
CA LEU A 8 -9.38 6.19 -6.19
C LEU A 8 -8.66 4.89 -6.63
N ASN A 9 -7.53 5.05 -7.33
CA ASN A 9 -6.68 3.95 -7.77
C ASN A 9 -5.65 3.63 -6.71
N TRP A 10 -5.74 2.45 -6.17
CA TRP A 10 -4.91 2.00 -5.06
C TRP A 10 -4.10 0.77 -5.41
N ILE A 11 -2.81 0.78 -5.09
CA ILE A 11 -1.94 -0.38 -5.18
C ILE A 11 -1.49 -0.84 -3.78
N ASP A 12 -1.67 -2.13 -3.50
CA ASP A 12 -1.21 -2.78 -2.27
C ASP A 12 -0.05 -3.71 -2.58
N VAL A 13 1.16 -3.38 -2.12
CA VAL A 13 2.37 -4.10 -2.46
C VAL A 13 2.81 -5.06 -1.35
N GLY A 14 3.03 -6.33 -1.73
CA GLY A 14 3.23 -7.41 -0.79
C GLY A 14 1.93 -7.78 -0.09
N SER A 15 0.83 -7.89 -0.84
CA SER A 15 -0.53 -8.03 -0.33
C SER A 15 -0.75 -9.26 0.55
N GLY A 16 0.06 -10.30 0.39
CA GLY A 16 -0.02 -11.51 1.20
C GLY A 16 -1.38 -12.20 1.08
N ALA A 17 -2.08 -12.31 2.21
CA ALA A 17 -3.46 -12.82 2.26
C ALA A 17 -4.51 -11.72 1.98
N GLY A 18 -4.12 -10.61 1.35
CA GLY A 18 -5.03 -9.53 0.96
C GLY A 18 -5.18 -8.42 2.02
N PHE A 19 -4.19 -8.25 2.91
CA PHE A 19 -4.23 -7.19 3.94
C PHE A 19 -3.22 -6.09 3.63
N PRO A 20 -3.67 -4.81 3.50
CA PRO A 20 -5.04 -4.32 3.72
C PRO A 20 -5.94 -4.33 2.46
N GLY A 21 -5.38 -4.51 1.24
CA GLY A 21 -6.05 -4.22 -0.03
C GLY A 21 -7.39 -4.92 -0.23
N LEU A 22 -7.44 -6.25 -0.08
CA LEU A 22 -8.66 -7.02 -0.24
C LEU A 22 -9.74 -6.66 0.80
N VAL A 23 -9.32 -6.49 2.06
CA VAL A 23 -10.25 -6.17 3.16
C VAL A 23 -10.90 -4.80 2.95
N LEU A 24 -10.11 -3.80 2.55
CA LEU A 24 -10.64 -2.47 2.29
C LEU A 24 -11.49 -2.44 1.01
N LYS A 25 -11.19 -3.25 0.00
CA LYS A 25 -12.06 -3.41 -1.17
C LYS A 25 -13.44 -3.97 -0.80
N ILE A 26 -13.49 -4.92 0.12
CA ILE A 26 -14.76 -5.47 0.65
C ILE A 26 -15.54 -4.37 1.39
N ALA A 27 -14.85 -3.56 2.19
CA ALA A 27 -15.47 -2.49 2.96
C ALA A 27 -15.87 -1.26 2.12
N CYS A 28 -15.16 -1.00 1.03
CA CYS A 28 -15.33 0.16 0.14
C CYS A 28 -15.35 -0.33 -1.32
N PRO A 29 -16.51 -0.78 -1.83
CA PRO A 29 -16.61 -1.40 -3.16
C PRO A 29 -16.25 -0.49 -4.34
N GLU A 30 -16.28 0.83 -4.17
CA GLU A 30 -15.95 1.84 -5.21
C GLU A 30 -14.45 1.97 -5.48
N LEU A 31 -13.59 1.47 -4.62
CA LEU A 31 -12.14 1.54 -4.81
C LEU A 31 -11.70 0.69 -6.01
N ASN A 32 -10.75 1.22 -6.79
CA ASN A 32 -10.01 0.44 -7.78
C ASN A 32 -8.72 -0.07 -7.13
N VAL A 33 -8.62 -1.39 -6.90
CA VAL A 33 -7.53 -1.99 -6.15
C VAL A 33 -6.66 -2.88 -7.03
N THR A 34 -5.34 -2.68 -6.97
CA THR A 34 -4.34 -3.57 -7.57
C THR A 34 -3.53 -4.22 -6.47
N LEU A 35 -3.61 -5.53 -6.34
CA LEU A 35 -2.83 -6.31 -5.37
C LEU A 35 -1.56 -6.82 -6.04
N VAL A 36 -0.39 -6.61 -5.44
CA VAL A 36 0.89 -7.13 -5.94
C VAL A 36 1.42 -8.16 -4.96
N GLU A 37 1.62 -9.38 -5.43
CA GLU A 37 2.13 -10.49 -4.63
C GLU A 37 3.05 -11.38 -5.47
N ALA A 38 4.20 -11.76 -4.91
CA ALA A 38 5.20 -12.56 -5.60
C ALA A 38 5.02 -14.07 -5.42
N ALA A 39 4.36 -14.49 -4.34
CA ALA A 39 4.20 -15.90 -4.00
C ALA A 39 2.97 -16.50 -4.71
N GLU A 40 3.19 -17.45 -5.61
CA GLU A 40 2.14 -18.09 -6.43
C GLU A 40 0.95 -18.61 -5.59
N LYS A 41 1.21 -19.28 -4.48
CA LYS A 41 0.14 -19.80 -3.60
C LYS A 41 -0.76 -18.69 -3.04
N LYS A 42 -0.17 -17.52 -2.72
CA LYS A 42 -0.92 -16.35 -2.24
C LYS A 42 -1.70 -15.69 -3.37
N VAL A 43 -1.11 -15.59 -4.56
CA VAL A 43 -1.81 -15.11 -5.76
C VAL A 43 -3.02 -15.97 -6.08
N THR A 44 -2.87 -17.31 -6.05
CA THR A 44 -3.99 -18.25 -6.23
C THR A 44 -5.09 -18.04 -5.19
N PHE A 45 -4.71 -17.85 -3.93
CA PHE A 45 -5.66 -17.53 -2.86
C PHE A 45 -6.40 -16.21 -3.12
N LEU A 46 -5.69 -15.15 -3.52
CA LEU A 46 -6.29 -13.85 -3.82
C LEU A 46 -7.31 -13.96 -4.98
N HIS A 47 -6.96 -14.65 -6.07
CA HIS A 47 -7.89 -14.90 -7.17
C HIS A 47 -9.13 -15.68 -6.72
N HIS A 48 -8.93 -16.71 -5.89
CA HIS A 48 -10.03 -17.48 -5.33
C HIS A 48 -10.97 -16.59 -4.50
N MET A 49 -10.43 -15.76 -3.63
CA MET A 49 -11.23 -14.84 -2.79
C MET A 49 -11.99 -13.81 -3.63
N ILE A 50 -11.34 -13.22 -4.62
CA ILE A 50 -11.97 -12.25 -5.54
C ILE A 50 -13.16 -12.90 -6.25
N GLY A 51 -12.97 -14.11 -6.79
CA GLY A 51 -14.04 -14.85 -7.46
C GLY A 51 -15.18 -15.27 -6.51
N SER A 52 -14.83 -15.83 -5.35
CA SER A 52 -15.83 -16.29 -4.36
C SER A 52 -16.68 -15.17 -3.79
N LEU A 53 -16.13 -13.97 -3.66
CA LEU A 53 -16.84 -12.79 -3.17
C LEU A 53 -17.41 -11.93 -4.31
N SER A 54 -17.27 -12.37 -5.58
CA SER A 54 -17.74 -11.64 -6.77
C SER A 54 -17.28 -10.18 -6.79
N LEU A 55 -16.04 -9.91 -6.37
CA LEU A 55 -15.51 -8.54 -6.32
C LEU A 55 -15.16 -8.05 -7.72
N THR A 56 -15.54 -6.81 -8.01
CA THR A 56 -15.21 -6.08 -9.24
C THR A 56 -14.28 -4.89 -8.94
N GLY A 57 -13.55 -4.35 -9.93
CA GLY A 57 -12.62 -3.24 -9.70
C GLY A 57 -11.44 -3.62 -8.83
N ILE A 58 -11.05 -4.91 -8.81
CA ILE A 58 -9.87 -5.41 -8.12
C ILE A 58 -9.11 -6.38 -9.03
N SER A 59 -7.79 -6.29 -9.05
CA SER A 59 -6.91 -7.15 -9.85
C SER A 59 -5.71 -7.61 -9.04
N VAL A 60 -5.07 -8.70 -9.49
CA VAL A 60 -3.84 -9.23 -8.89
C VAL A 60 -2.73 -9.23 -9.92
N ILE A 61 -1.58 -8.68 -9.56
CA ILE A 61 -0.33 -8.78 -10.31
C ILE A 61 0.55 -9.82 -9.61
N HIS A 62 0.84 -10.92 -10.31
CA HIS A 62 1.78 -11.93 -9.86
C HIS A 62 3.20 -11.51 -10.23
N ASP A 63 3.79 -10.64 -9.46
CA ASP A 63 5.17 -10.19 -9.65
C ASP A 63 5.77 -9.58 -8.36
N ARG A 64 7.04 -9.24 -8.44
CA ARG A 64 7.76 -8.48 -7.41
C ARG A 64 7.65 -6.98 -7.70
N LEU A 65 7.57 -6.18 -6.63
CA LEU A 65 7.53 -4.71 -6.74
C LEU A 65 8.65 -4.15 -7.62
N GLU A 66 9.86 -4.72 -7.52
CA GLU A 66 11.05 -4.28 -8.26
C GLU A 66 10.90 -4.35 -9.78
N ARG A 67 10.00 -5.21 -10.28
CA ARG A 67 9.74 -5.35 -11.71
C ARG A 67 8.68 -4.40 -12.25
N LEU A 68 7.94 -3.74 -11.38
CA LEU A 68 6.92 -2.76 -11.79
C LEU A 68 7.53 -1.38 -12.11
N THR A 69 8.72 -1.08 -11.60
CA THR A 69 9.43 0.16 -11.90
C THR A 69 9.92 0.16 -13.35
N GLY A 70 9.76 1.27 -14.06
CA GLY A 70 10.11 1.39 -15.49
C GLY A 70 9.07 0.75 -16.42
N SER A 71 7.89 0.44 -15.91
CA SER A 71 6.80 -0.20 -16.65
C SER A 71 5.64 0.77 -16.92
N THR A 72 4.57 0.26 -17.52
CA THR A 72 3.32 1.01 -17.75
C THR A 72 2.56 1.34 -16.47
N TRP A 73 3.04 0.92 -15.30
CA TRP A 73 2.41 1.16 -14.00
C TRP A 73 2.84 2.46 -13.33
N GLU A 74 3.85 3.16 -13.86
CA GLU A 74 4.32 4.42 -13.28
C GLU A 74 3.25 5.51 -13.29
N LYS A 75 3.21 6.31 -12.22
CA LYS A 75 2.28 7.44 -12.03
C LYS A 75 0.83 7.08 -12.31
N ARG A 76 0.35 5.99 -11.74
CA ARG A 76 -1.03 5.52 -11.93
C ARG A 76 -1.86 5.46 -10.66
N PHE A 77 -1.21 5.49 -9.50
CA PHE A 77 -1.90 5.22 -8.24
C PHE A 77 -1.94 6.46 -7.35
N ASP A 78 -3.11 6.72 -6.79
CA ASP A 78 -3.34 7.78 -5.80
C ASP A 78 -2.83 7.37 -4.42
N LEU A 79 -2.87 6.07 -4.13
CA LEU A 79 -2.41 5.48 -2.88
C LEU A 79 -1.61 4.21 -3.12
N LEU A 80 -0.47 4.11 -2.43
CA LEU A 80 0.27 2.86 -2.28
C LEU A 80 0.27 2.44 -0.82
N THR A 81 -0.05 1.18 -0.55
CA THR A 81 0.06 0.60 0.79
C THR A 81 1.11 -0.50 0.83
N SER A 82 1.78 -0.63 1.97
CA SER A 82 2.66 -1.75 2.27
C SER A 82 2.67 -2.06 3.75
N ARG A 83 2.49 -3.34 4.11
CA ARG A 83 2.49 -3.79 5.49
C ARG A 83 3.76 -4.53 5.90
N ALA A 84 4.33 -5.30 5.01
CA ALA A 84 5.37 -6.27 5.33
C ALA A 84 6.70 -6.06 4.59
N LEU A 85 6.73 -5.23 3.56
CA LEU A 85 7.95 -4.96 2.81
C LEU A 85 8.84 -3.95 3.54
N ASN A 86 10.15 -4.01 3.25
CA ASN A 86 11.08 -3.00 3.71
C ASN A 86 10.67 -1.62 3.19
N PRO A 87 10.51 -0.61 4.06
CA PRO A 87 10.12 0.74 3.64
C PRO A 87 11.05 1.37 2.60
N LEU A 88 12.36 1.13 2.68
CA LEU A 88 13.33 1.64 1.69
C LEU A 88 13.08 1.04 0.31
N LEU A 89 12.83 -0.26 0.23
CA LEU A 89 12.45 -0.92 -1.03
C LEU A 89 11.18 -0.30 -1.62
N VAL A 90 10.19 -0.01 -0.77
CA VAL A 90 8.94 0.62 -1.22
C VAL A 90 9.16 2.05 -1.67
N LEU A 91 10.03 2.82 -1.01
CA LEU A 91 10.39 4.16 -1.46
C LEU A 91 11.14 4.12 -2.80
N ASP A 92 12.11 3.22 -2.95
CA ASP A 92 12.90 3.09 -4.18
C ASP A 92 12.07 2.64 -5.39
N LYS A 93 11.21 1.64 -5.19
CA LYS A 93 10.51 0.94 -6.27
C LYS A 93 9.02 1.25 -6.34
N GLY A 94 8.42 1.66 -5.25
CA GLY A 94 6.98 1.99 -5.18
C GLY A 94 6.66 3.46 -5.44
N LYS A 95 7.51 4.39 -4.97
CA LYS A 95 7.31 5.84 -5.23
C LYS A 95 7.04 6.16 -6.71
N PRO A 96 7.78 5.61 -7.69
CA PRO A 96 7.51 5.88 -9.11
C PRO A 96 6.10 5.49 -9.58
N LEU A 97 5.44 4.57 -8.90
CA LEU A 97 4.09 4.12 -9.25
C LEU A 97 3.01 5.11 -8.81
N VAL A 98 3.34 5.98 -7.84
CA VAL A 98 2.41 6.92 -7.23
C VAL A 98 2.37 8.23 -8.02
N LEU A 99 1.17 8.76 -8.21
CA LEU A 99 0.93 10.06 -8.83
C LEU A 99 1.56 11.20 -8.00
N PRO A 100 1.96 12.31 -8.62
CA PRO A 100 2.19 13.56 -7.88
C PRO A 100 0.95 13.95 -7.07
N GLY A 101 1.14 14.29 -5.80
CA GLY A 101 0.05 14.51 -4.85
C GLY A 101 -0.49 13.24 -4.17
N GLY A 102 -0.16 12.08 -4.70
CA GLY A 102 -0.57 10.79 -4.13
C GLY A 102 0.17 10.45 -2.83
N LYS A 103 -0.18 9.33 -2.23
CA LYS A 103 0.25 8.96 -0.88
C LYS A 103 0.83 7.55 -0.80
N ILE A 104 1.74 7.37 0.17
CA ILE A 104 2.28 6.05 0.53
C ILE A 104 1.97 5.82 2.01
N LEU A 105 1.37 4.68 2.34
CA LEU A 105 0.97 4.32 3.69
C LEU A 105 1.67 3.04 4.15
N PHE A 106 2.40 3.14 5.25
CA PHE A 106 3.03 2.00 5.92
C PHE A 106 2.33 1.65 7.22
N PHE A 107 2.30 0.35 7.52
CA PHE A 107 1.82 -0.22 8.76
C PHE A 107 3.01 -0.69 9.58
N GLN A 108 3.37 0.00 10.64
CA GLN A 108 4.56 -0.30 11.46
C GLN A 108 4.20 -0.51 12.93
N ALA A 109 5.03 -1.27 13.64
CA ALA A 109 4.81 -1.51 15.07
C ALA A 109 5.20 -0.28 15.91
N ARG A 110 6.44 0.17 15.77
CA ARG A 110 7.01 1.28 16.57
C ARG A 110 7.93 2.13 15.69
N PRO A 111 7.38 2.91 14.75
CA PRO A 111 8.21 3.79 13.94
C PRO A 111 8.69 4.97 14.79
N ASP A 112 9.91 5.41 14.54
CA ASP A 112 10.47 6.64 15.09
C ASP A 112 10.37 7.77 14.06
N ARG A 113 9.86 8.93 14.48
CA ARG A 113 9.67 10.10 13.60
C ARG A 113 10.99 10.62 13.10
N THR A 114 11.99 10.76 13.97
CA THR A 114 13.32 11.29 13.61
C THR A 114 14.00 10.39 12.59
N VAL A 115 13.87 9.06 12.75
CA VAL A 115 14.39 8.10 11.78
C VAL A 115 13.71 8.25 10.43
N TRP A 116 12.39 8.50 10.40
CA TRP A 116 11.67 8.74 9.15
C TRP A 116 12.08 10.06 8.50
N GLU A 117 12.16 11.14 9.26
CA GLU A 117 12.57 12.45 8.75
C GLU A 117 13.98 12.41 8.15
N HIS A 118 14.94 11.82 8.84
CA HIS A 118 16.31 11.63 8.33
C HIS A 118 16.34 10.74 7.06
N ARG A 119 15.59 9.66 7.05
CA ARG A 119 15.50 8.76 5.88
C ARG A 119 14.93 9.47 4.65
N LEU A 120 13.96 10.36 4.83
CA LEU A 120 13.33 11.08 3.73
C LEU A 120 14.21 12.16 3.10
N GLU A 121 15.31 12.54 3.74
CA GLU A 121 16.32 13.44 3.15
C GLU A 121 16.90 12.85 1.84
N GLU A 122 16.98 11.52 1.74
CA GLU A 122 17.45 10.81 0.54
C GLU A 122 16.37 10.68 -0.55
N TYR A 123 15.11 11.06 -0.25
CA TYR A 123 13.97 10.91 -1.16
C TYR A 123 13.32 12.26 -1.46
N PRO A 124 13.95 13.10 -2.29
CA PRO A 124 13.38 14.41 -2.63
C PRO A 124 11.97 14.26 -3.22
N GLY A 125 11.05 15.14 -2.78
CA GLY A 125 9.65 15.10 -3.17
C GLY A 125 8.81 14.06 -2.42
N VAL A 126 9.31 13.50 -1.31
CA VAL A 126 8.49 12.71 -0.37
C VAL A 126 8.49 13.38 0.98
N LEU A 127 7.32 13.62 1.54
CA LEU A 127 7.14 14.31 2.82
C LEU A 127 6.43 13.39 3.82
N LEU A 128 6.86 13.42 5.08
CA LEU A 128 6.13 12.79 6.18
C LEU A 128 4.91 13.64 6.51
N GLU A 129 3.72 13.19 6.08
CA GLU A 129 2.47 13.89 6.33
C GLU A 129 1.93 13.62 7.73
N ARG A 130 1.92 12.34 8.15
CA ARG A 130 1.33 11.96 9.43
C ARG A 130 1.90 10.65 9.98
N MET A 131 1.99 10.57 11.30
CA MET A 131 2.14 9.30 12.03
C MET A 131 0.97 9.19 13.00
N ALA A 132 0.15 8.16 12.85
CA ALA A 132 -1.06 7.94 13.64
C ALA A 132 -0.97 6.61 14.39
N PRO A 133 -0.88 6.61 15.73
CA PRO A 133 -0.99 5.40 16.50
C PRO A 133 -2.39 4.80 16.35
N VAL A 134 -2.47 3.48 16.27
CA VAL A 134 -3.72 2.72 16.14
C VAL A 134 -3.71 1.59 17.18
N SER A 135 -4.79 1.50 17.93
CA SER A 135 -5.04 0.38 18.83
C SER A 135 -5.79 -0.71 18.06
N LEU A 136 -5.29 -1.93 18.12
CA LEU A 136 -5.98 -3.09 17.56
C LEU A 136 -6.87 -3.70 18.63
N PRO A 137 -8.12 -4.09 18.29
CA PRO A 137 -8.97 -4.83 19.21
C PRO A 137 -8.26 -6.12 19.68
N PHE A 138 -8.34 -6.42 20.95
CA PHE A 138 -7.79 -7.63 21.58
C PHE A 138 -6.27 -7.79 21.44
N SER A 139 -5.52 -6.69 21.25
CA SER A 139 -4.06 -6.73 21.13
C SER A 139 -3.41 -5.52 21.79
N ASP A 140 -2.44 -5.79 22.67
CA ASP A 140 -1.60 -4.75 23.27
C ASP A 140 -0.42 -4.35 22.38
N THR A 141 -0.31 -4.96 21.21
CA THR A 141 0.78 -4.67 20.28
C THR A 141 0.54 -3.32 19.60
N PRO A 142 1.38 -2.32 19.84
CA PRO A 142 1.23 -1.01 19.23
C PRO A 142 1.34 -1.11 17.70
N ARG A 143 0.54 -0.32 17.01
CA ARG A 143 0.61 -0.13 15.56
C ARG A 143 0.58 1.37 15.27
N THR A 144 1.28 1.75 14.24
CA THR A 144 1.30 3.14 13.76
C THR A 144 1.17 3.14 12.25
N LEU A 145 0.29 3.96 11.77
CA LEU A 145 0.18 4.29 10.35
C LEU A 145 1.14 5.43 10.05
N VAL A 146 2.07 5.20 9.12
CA VAL A 146 3.01 6.23 8.63
C VAL A 146 2.57 6.63 7.24
N LEU A 147 2.05 7.85 7.12
CA LEU A 147 1.54 8.41 5.88
C LEU A 147 2.55 9.38 5.30
N LEU A 148 2.97 9.11 4.08
CA LEU A 148 3.83 9.97 3.29
C LEU A 148 3.04 10.56 2.12
N LYS A 149 3.40 11.77 1.71
CA LYS A 149 2.89 12.45 0.51
C LYS A 149 3.99 12.53 -0.54
N VAL A 150 3.66 12.21 -1.78
CA VAL A 150 4.53 12.39 -2.94
C VAL A 150 4.23 13.75 -3.56
N ALA A 151 5.26 14.57 -3.77
CA ALA A 151 5.13 15.88 -4.39
C ALA A 151 5.01 15.78 -5.92
#